data_af29b0eea46a07fab581fa862436d02f
#
_entry.id   af29b0eea46a07fab581fa862436d02f
#
_cell.length_a   1.000
_cell.length_b   1.000
_cell.length_c   1.000
_cell.angle_alpha   90.00
_cell.angle_beta   90.00
_cell.angle_gamma   90.00
#
_symmetry.space_group_name_H-M   'P 1'
#
loop_
_entity.id
_entity.type
_entity.pdbx_description
1 polymer ?
#
loop_
_entity_poly.entity_id
_entity_poly.type
_entity_poly.pdbx_seq_one_letter_code
_entity_poly.pdbx_strand_id
1 'polypeptide(L)'
;QEEMFRAVDEVAEVVDIKALLGNAPTELSGGQKQRVSMAGVLVDDVDILLFDEPLANLDPATGKRAIDLIDRICRERDKTVIIIEHRLEDALYRDVDRIVVIGDGRVVADMTPDELLASDILIQEGIREPLYVTALKHAGCQVAAKDHPQHIETMNLEPYQEKVRDWFEKVSLPEIQ
;
A
#
# COMPACT_ATOMS: atom_id res chain seq x y z
N GLN A 1 13.38 30.35 16.36
CA GLN A 1 13.23 29.28 17.38
C GLN A 1 11.73 28.93 17.58
N GLU A 2 10.85 29.92 17.78
CA GLU A 2 9.41 29.67 17.96
C GLU A 2 8.75 29.04 16.74
N GLU A 3 9.11 29.47 15.52
CA GLU A 3 8.60 28.87 14.26
C GLU A 3 9.02 27.39 14.13
N MET A 4 10.26 27.06 14.49
CA MET A 4 10.75 25.69 14.46
C MET A 4 9.98 24.79 15.45
N PHE A 5 9.72 25.28 16.66
CA PHE A 5 8.96 24.52 17.65
C PHE A 5 7.50 24.30 17.21
N ARG A 6 6.87 25.29 16.57
CA ARG A 6 5.53 25.13 16.00
C ARG A 6 5.49 24.08 14.91
N ALA A 7 6.42 24.13 13.96
CA ALA A 7 6.49 23.13 12.88
C ALA A 7 6.67 21.71 13.42
N VAL A 8 7.56 21.53 14.42
CA VAL A 8 7.75 20.23 15.09
C VAL A 8 6.48 19.77 15.79
N ASP A 9 5.79 20.67 16.51
CA ASP A 9 4.57 20.32 17.28
C ASP A 9 3.42 19.94 16.33
N GLU A 10 3.23 20.67 15.23
CA GLU A 10 2.24 20.38 14.20
C GLU A 10 2.49 19.02 13.52
N VAL A 11 3.73 18.76 13.13
CA VAL A 11 4.08 17.48 12.51
C VAL A 11 3.96 16.34 13.51
N ALA A 12 4.39 16.51 14.75
CA ALA A 12 4.28 15.52 15.81
C ALA A 12 2.83 15.11 16.09
N GLU A 13 1.90 16.04 15.94
CA GLU A 13 0.46 15.76 16.05
C GLU A 13 -0.05 14.95 14.86
N VAL A 14 0.31 15.35 13.63
CA VAL A 14 -0.06 14.64 12.40
C VAL A 14 0.38 13.18 12.40
N VAL A 15 1.63 12.91 12.83
CA VAL A 15 2.19 11.54 12.85
C VAL A 15 1.98 10.81 14.17
N ASP A 16 1.22 11.40 15.11
CA ASP A 16 0.90 10.80 16.42
C ASP A 16 2.15 10.39 17.23
N ILE A 17 3.10 11.32 17.37
CA ILE A 17 4.31 11.14 18.21
C ILE A 17 4.46 12.19 19.31
N LYS A 18 3.47 13.07 19.50
CA LYS A 18 3.55 14.17 20.46
C LYS A 18 3.90 13.69 21.87
N ALA A 19 3.33 12.57 22.30
CA ALA A 19 3.64 11.94 23.60
C ALA A 19 5.06 11.34 23.67
N LEU A 20 5.76 11.22 22.55
CA LEU A 20 7.06 10.59 22.45
C LEU A 20 8.23 11.60 22.35
N LEU A 21 7.95 12.89 22.24
CA LEU A 21 8.97 13.94 22.03
C LEU A 21 10.04 14.00 23.13
N GLY A 22 9.73 13.50 24.32
CA GLY A 22 10.68 13.43 25.44
C GLY A 22 11.47 12.12 25.54
N ASN A 23 11.20 11.12 24.71
CA ASN A 23 11.80 9.81 24.82
C ASN A 23 13.13 9.73 24.05
N ALA A 24 14.06 8.92 24.56
CA ALA A 24 15.26 8.60 23.80
C ALA A 24 14.94 7.67 22.62
N PRO A 25 15.63 7.79 21.47
CA PRO A 25 15.40 6.92 20.30
C PRO A 25 15.50 5.41 20.60
N THR A 26 16.29 5.02 21.61
CA THR A 26 16.44 3.63 22.05
C THR A 26 15.21 3.08 22.76
N GLU A 27 14.35 3.94 23.30
CA GLU A 27 13.13 3.58 24.03
C GLU A 27 11.93 3.39 23.09
N LEU A 28 12.07 3.76 21.80
CA LEU A 28 11.01 3.70 20.83
C LEU A 28 10.91 2.32 20.18
N SER A 29 9.68 1.86 19.99
CA SER A 29 9.38 0.67 19.14
C SER A 29 9.71 0.94 17.67
N GLY A 30 9.77 -0.13 16.83
CA GLY A 30 10.04 0.01 15.40
C GLY A 30 9.06 0.95 14.69
N GLY A 31 7.75 0.79 14.93
CA GLY A 31 6.74 1.67 14.34
C GLY A 31 6.78 3.11 14.87
N GLN A 32 7.20 3.32 16.13
CA GLN A 32 7.41 4.66 16.67
C GLN A 32 8.62 5.35 16.02
N LYS A 33 9.74 4.62 15.85
CA LYS A 33 10.91 5.11 15.13
C LYS A 33 10.59 5.53 13.70
N GLN A 34 9.78 4.73 13.01
CA GLN A 34 9.36 5.04 11.66
C GLN A 34 8.53 6.33 11.62
N ARG A 35 7.56 6.51 12.51
CA ARG A 35 6.78 7.76 12.61
C ARG A 35 7.67 8.97 12.92
N VAL A 36 8.66 8.82 13.79
CA VAL A 36 9.66 9.89 14.05
C VAL A 36 10.48 10.20 12.79
N SER A 37 10.89 9.18 12.03
CA SER A 37 11.60 9.39 10.76
C SER A 37 10.72 10.15 9.74
N MET A 38 9.44 9.77 9.63
CA MET A 38 8.47 10.47 8.78
C MET A 38 8.29 11.93 9.21
N ALA A 39 8.20 12.20 10.53
CA ALA A 39 8.14 13.56 11.06
C ALA A 39 9.32 14.40 10.62
N GLY A 40 10.53 13.84 10.66
CA GLY A 40 11.74 14.53 10.24
C GLY A 40 11.71 14.99 8.77
N VAL A 41 11.09 14.22 7.89
CA VAL A 41 10.92 14.60 6.48
C VAL A 41 9.82 15.64 6.29
N LEU A 42 8.74 15.56 7.08
CA LEU A 42 7.58 16.44 6.96
C LEU A 42 7.79 17.85 7.51
N VAL A 43 8.76 18.03 8.40
CA VAL A 43 9.09 19.35 8.99
C VAL A 43 9.54 20.34 7.92
N ASP A 44 10.17 19.87 6.85
CA ASP A 44 10.73 20.73 5.79
C ASP A 44 9.70 21.20 4.76
N ASP A 45 8.41 20.86 4.91
CA ASP A 45 7.30 21.25 4.03
C ASP A 45 7.62 21.08 2.53
N VAL A 46 8.14 19.92 2.17
CA VAL A 46 8.46 19.56 0.78
C VAL A 46 7.19 19.20 -0.01
N ASP A 47 7.18 19.44 -1.33
CA ASP A 47 6.05 19.12 -2.21
C ASP A 47 5.97 17.64 -2.58
N ILE A 48 7.10 16.95 -2.63
CA ILE A 48 7.22 15.54 -3.03
C ILE A 48 7.85 14.74 -1.90
N LEU A 49 7.16 13.70 -1.49
CA LEU A 49 7.62 12.74 -0.48
C LEU A 49 7.96 11.42 -1.15
N LEU A 50 9.17 10.93 -0.95
CA LEU A 50 9.62 9.63 -1.45
C LEU A 50 9.82 8.68 -0.26
N PHE A 51 9.11 7.57 -0.27
CA PHE A 51 9.24 6.50 0.71
C PHE A 51 9.81 5.25 0.04
N ASP A 52 10.96 4.82 0.51
CA ASP A 52 11.63 3.60 0.04
C ASP A 52 11.40 2.48 1.07
N GLU A 53 10.62 1.48 0.67
CA GLU A 53 10.19 0.34 1.48
C GLU A 53 9.66 0.71 2.89
N PRO A 54 8.69 1.64 3.01
CA PRO A 54 8.23 2.14 4.31
C PRO A 54 7.55 1.07 5.16
N LEU A 55 7.21 -0.07 4.58
CA LEU A 55 6.56 -1.20 5.25
C LEU A 55 7.53 -2.30 5.66
N ALA A 56 8.83 -2.16 5.33
CA ALA A 56 9.82 -3.15 5.68
C ALA A 56 9.90 -3.35 7.21
N ASN A 57 9.95 -4.62 7.63
CA ASN A 57 10.03 -5.02 9.04
C ASN A 57 8.85 -4.59 9.94
N LEU A 58 7.73 -4.17 9.36
CA LEU A 58 6.51 -3.91 10.10
C LEU A 58 5.58 -5.14 10.09
N ASP A 59 4.92 -5.36 11.22
CA ASP A 59 3.78 -6.28 11.26
C ASP A 59 2.61 -5.70 10.42
N PRO A 60 1.68 -6.55 9.94
CA PRO A 60 0.60 -6.11 9.05
C PRO A 60 -0.25 -4.97 9.62
N ALA A 61 -0.52 -4.97 10.95
CA ALA A 61 -1.35 -3.93 11.57
C ALA A 61 -0.60 -2.59 11.65
N THR A 62 0.70 -2.62 11.91
CA THR A 62 1.56 -1.42 11.90
C THR A 62 1.77 -0.91 10.47
N GLY A 63 1.93 -1.82 9.49
CA GLY A 63 2.03 -1.48 8.08
C GLY A 63 0.78 -0.72 7.58
N LYS A 64 -0.42 -1.21 7.87
CA LYS A 64 -1.66 -0.51 7.53
C LYS A 64 -1.74 0.89 8.14
N ARG A 65 -1.35 1.04 9.41
CA ARG A 65 -1.29 2.37 10.06
C ARG A 65 -0.28 3.31 9.42
N ALA A 66 0.83 2.78 8.90
CA ALA A 66 1.81 3.58 8.17
C ALA A 66 1.23 4.09 6.84
N ILE A 67 0.54 3.23 6.08
CA ILE A 67 -0.14 3.64 4.84
C ILE A 67 -1.27 4.64 5.13
N ASP A 68 -2.08 4.43 6.18
CA ASP A 68 -3.10 5.39 6.62
C ASP A 68 -2.51 6.78 6.90
N LEU A 69 -1.34 6.81 7.55
CA LEU A 69 -0.64 8.05 7.85
C LEU A 69 -0.15 8.73 6.57
N ILE A 70 0.46 7.97 5.65
CA ILE A 70 0.94 8.48 4.37
C ILE A 70 -0.23 9.05 3.55
N ASP A 71 -1.34 8.32 3.44
CA ASP A 71 -2.56 8.76 2.74
C ASP A 71 -3.11 10.06 3.34
N ARG A 72 -3.19 10.15 4.67
CA ARG A 72 -3.62 11.36 5.37
C ARG A 72 -2.72 12.55 5.07
N ILE A 73 -1.39 12.37 5.10
CA ILE A 73 -0.42 13.42 4.77
C ILE A 73 -0.59 13.89 3.32
N CYS A 74 -0.75 12.95 2.39
CA CYS A 74 -0.98 13.25 0.98
C CYS A 74 -2.21 14.17 0.82
N ARG A 75 -3.34 13.80 1.43
CA ARG A 75 -4.62 14.51 1.28
C ARG A 75 -4.68 15.83 2.06
N GLU A 76 -4.23 15.84 3.32
CA GLU A 76 -4.37 17.03 4.18
C GLU A 76 -3.37 18.14 3.84
N ARG A 77 -2.21 17.77 3.27
CA ARG A 77 -1.14 18.70 2.93
C ARG A 77 -0.93 18.91 1.44
N ASP A 78 -1.78 18.32 0.59
CA ASP A 78 -1.69 18.42 -0.88
C ASP A 78 -0.30 18.05 -1.41
N LYS A 79 0.26 16.94 -0.91
CA LYS A 79 1.60 16.46 -1.26
C LYS A 79 1.55 15.38 -2.31
N THR A 80 2.55 15.37 -3.20
CA THR A 80 2.80 14.21 -4.06
C THR A 80 3.58 13.16 -3.28
N VAL A 81 3.05 11.94 -3.22
CA VAL A 81 3.68 10.82 -2.52
C VAL A 81 4.09 9.75 -3.51
N ILE A 82 5.35 9.33 -3.44
CA ILE A 82 5.88 8.20 -4.19
C ILE A 82 6.34 7.14 -3.19
N ILE A 83 5.80 5.92 -3.34
CA ILE A 83 6.16 4.78 -2.48
C ILE A 83 6.83 3.73 -3.36
N ILE A 84 8.05 3.32 -3.01
CA ILE A 84 8.72 2.17 -3.60
C ILE A 84 8.42 0.98 -2.69
N GLU A 85 7.72 -0.01 -3.20
CA GLU A 85 7.30 -1.20 -2.45
C GLU A 85 7.24 -2.43 -3.35
N HIS A 86 7.53 -3.57 -2.77
CA HIS A 86 7.39 -4.88 -3.43
C HIS A 86 6.15 -5.66 -2.91
N ARG A 87 5.54 -5.22 -1.83
CA ARG A 87 4.30 -5.77 -1.25
C ARG A 87 3.10 -4.98 -1.73
N LEU A 88 2.71 -5.21 -2.99
CA LEU A 88 1.66 -4.44 -3.67
C LEU A 88 0.32 -4.45 -2.91
N GLU A 89 -0.08 -5.60 -2.33
CA GLU A 89 -1.33 -5.73 -1.58
C GLU A 89 -1.38 -4.79 -0.37
N ASP A 90 -0.24 -4.60 0.31
CA ASP A 90 -0.16 -3.67 1.44
C ASP A 90 -0.18 -2.21 0.97
N ALA A 91 0.50 -1.90 -0.14
CA ALA A 91 0.51 -0.55 -0.71
C ALA A 91 -0.88 -0.14 -1.23
N LEU A 92 -1.65 -1.08 -1.78
CA LEU A 92 -3.03 -0.88 -2.26
C LEU A 92 -4.08 -0.85 -1.16
N TYR A 93 -3.69 -0.87 0.12
CA TYR A 93 -4.64 -0.73 1.24
C TYR A 93 -5.41 0.61 1.21
N ARG A 94 -4.84 1.65 0.60
CA ARG A 94 -5.47 2.93 0.30
C ARG A 94 -5.48 3.20 -1.19
N ASP A 95 -6.30 4.18 -1.61
CA ASP A 95 -6.36 4.58 -3.01
C ASP A 95 -5.00 5.05 -3.50
N VAL A 96 -4.62 4.53 -4.67
CA VAL A 96 -3.39 4.90 -5.38
C VAL A 96 -3.79 5.38 -6.78
N ASP A 97 -3.29 6.54 -7.17
CA ASP A 97 -3.64 7.12 -8.47
C ASP A 97 -2.95 6.39 -9.63
N ARG A 98 -1.72 5.91 -9.40
CA ARG A 98 -0.85 5.41 -10.47
C ARG A 98 0.16 4.40 -9.92
N ILE A 99 0.42 3.36 -10.70
CA ILE A 99 1.48 2.37 -10.42
C ILE A 99 2.45 2.34 -11.59
N VAL A 100 3.74 2.46 -11.26
CA VAL A 100 4.85 2.29 -12.19
C VAL A 100 5.56 0.98 -11.86
N VAL A 101 5.54 0.03 -12.78
CA VAL A 101 6.27 -1.24 -12.65
C VAL A 101 7.62 -1.10 -13.31
N ILE A 102 8.68 -1.44 -12.58
CA ILE A 102 10.06 -1.41 -13.06
C ILE A 102 10.57 -2.85 -13.12
N GLY A 103 11.00 -3.28 -14.30
CA GLY A 103 11.61 -4.58 -14.56
C GLY A 103 12.87 -4.40 -15.39
N ASP A 104 13.94 -5.13 -15.09
CA ASP A 104 15.23 -5.09 -15.81
C ASP A 104 15.77 -3.68 -16.06
N GLY A 105 15.61 -2.77 -15.10
CA GLY A 105 16.11 -1.39 -15.16
C GLY A 105 15.33 -0.45 -16.08
N ARG A 106 14.11 -0.80 -16.47
CA ARG A 106 13.22 0.01 -17.31
C ARG A 106 11.79 0.02 -16.79
N VAL A 107 11.02 1.01 -17.20
CA VAL A 107 9.58 1.05 -16.95
C VAL A 107 8.91 0.02 -17.86
N VAL A 108 8.24 -0.97 -17.26
CA VAL A 108 7.49 -2.02 -17.93
C VAL A 108 6.03 -1.62 -18.07
N ALA A 109 5.47 -0.98 -17.04
CA ALA A 109 4.10 -0.49 -17.04
C ALA A 109 4.02 0.83 -16.27
N ASP A 110 3.03 1.63 -16.66
CA ASP A 110 2.70 2.92 -16.06
C ASP A 110 1.21 3.16 -16.28
N MET A 111 0.39 2.80 -15.28
CA MET A 111 -1.06 2.72 -15.42
C MET A 111 -1.79 2.84 -14.08
N THR A 112 -3.10 2.88 -14.11
CA THR A 112 -3.92 2.83 -12.90
C THR A 112 -3.86 1.46 -12.24
N PRO A 113 -4.11 1.37 -10.91
CA PRO A 113 -4.19 0.07 -10.21
C PRO A 113 -5.17 -0.90 -10.86
N ASP A 114 -6.34 -0.43 -11.26
CA ASP A 114 -7.38 -1.27 -11.87
C ASP A 114 -6.91 -1.89 -13.20
N GLU A 115 -6.24 -1.11 -14.04
CA GLU A 115 -5.67 -1.60 -15.30
C GLU A 115 -4.55 -2.62 -15.05
N LEU A 116 -3.68 -2.36 -14.08
CA LEU A 116 -2.56 -3.26 -13.75
C LEU A 116 -3.08 -4.60 -13.23
N LEU A 117 -4.03 -4.60 -12.30
CA LEU A 117 -4.62 -5.81 -11.72
C LEU A 117 -5.46 -6.61 -12.72
N ALA A 118 -6.00 -5.95 -13.74
CA ALA A 118 -6.67 -6.61 -14.86
C ALA A 118 -5.70 -7.23 -15.88
N SER A 119 -4.41 -6.83 -15.85
CA SER A 119 -3.37 -7.35 -16.75
C SER A 119 -2.67 -8.56 -16.16
N ASP A 120 -1.76 -9.17 -16.94
CA ASP A 120 -0.87 -10.23 -16.48
C ASP A 120 0.57 -9.74 -16.23
N ILE A 121 0.79 -8.43 -16.24
CA ILE A 121 2.12 -7.81 -16.11
C ILE A 121 2.79 -8.21 -14.79
N LEU A 122 2.04 -8.16 -13.68
CA LEU A 122 2.58 -8.52 -12.36
C LEU A 122 3.11 -9.96 -12.33
N ILE A 123 2.36 -10.92 -12.91
CA ILE A 123 2.77 -12.32 -12.99
C ILE A 123 4.01 -12.45 -13.87
N GLN A 124 4.06 -11.76 -15.01
CA GLN A 124 5.20 -11.80 -15.95
C GLN A 124 6.48 -11.23 -15.32
N GLU A 125 6.35 -10.21 -14.49
CA GLU A 125 7.47 -9.59 -13.77
C GLU A 125 7.78 -10.26 -12.42
N GLY A 126 7.08 -11.36 -12.08
CA GLY A 126 7.29 -12.09 -10.82
C GLY A 126 6.83 -11.35 -9.57
N ILE A 127 5.99 -10.33 -9.73
CA ILE A 127 5.41 -9.55 -8.65
C ILE A 127 4.12 -10.22 -8.19
N ARG A 128 3.97 -10.38 -6.87
CA ARG A 128 2.79 -11.00 -6.30
C ARG A 128 1.58 -10.08 -6.42
N GLU A 129 0.51 -10.62 -7.02
CA GLU A 129 -0.80 -9.96 -7.05
C GLU A 129 -1.51 -10.07 -5.69
N PRO A 130 -2.48 -9.18 -5.39
CA PRO A 130 -3.40 -9.38 -4.27
C PRO A 130 -4.06 -10.76 -4.34
N LEU A 131 -4.23 -11.40 -3.17
CA LEU A 131 -4.70 -12.79 -3.10
C LEU A 131 -6.06 -13.01 -3.77
N TYR A 132 -6.99 -12.07 -3.65
CA TYR A 132 -8.31 -12.18 -4.29
C TYR A 132 -8.22 -12.12 -5.82
N VAL A 133 -7.34 -11.30 -6.39
CA VAL A 133 -7.09 -11.24 -7.84
C VAL A 133 -6.52 -12.57 -8.33
N THR A 134 -5.49 -13.05 -7.62
CA THR A 134 -4.90 -14.37 -7.91
C THR A 134 -5.96 -15.48 -7.87
N ALA A 135 -6.84 -15.49 -6.85
CA ALA A 135 -7.91 -16.49 -6.73
C ALA A 135 -8.90 -16.42 -7.89
N LEU A 136 -9.32 -15.23 -8.30
CA LEU A 136 -10.20 -15.05 -9.46
C LEU A 136 -9.55 -15.56 -10.75
N LYS A 137 -8.28 -15.22 -11.00
CA LYS A 137 -7.54 -15.69 -12.18
C LYS A 137 -7.36 -17.21 -12.18
N HIS A 138 -7.08 -17.82 -11.02
CA HIS A 138 -7.04 -19.28 -10.87
C HIS A 138 -8.37 -19.98 -11.13
N ALA A 139 -9.49 -19.32 -10.80
CA ALA A 139 -10.83 -19.80 -11.15
C ALA A 139 -11.17 -19.61 -12.65
N GLY A 140 -10.21 -19.15 -13.46
CA GLY A 140 -10.39 -18.91 -14.89
C GLY A 140 -11.18 -17.64 -15.21
N CYS A 141 -11.30 -16.71 -14.24
CA CYS A 141 -11.93 -15.42 -14.48
C CYS A 141 -10.95 -14.48 -15.20
N GLN A 142 -11.49 -13.68 -16.11
CA GLN A 142 -10.77 -12.53 -16.68
C GLN A 142 -11.17 -11.30 -15.89
N VAL A 143 -10.29 -10.85 -15.01
CA VAL A 143 -10.49 -9.63 -14.22
C VAL A 143 -10.48 -8.44 -15.17
N ALA A 144 -11.47 -7.55 -15.06
CA ALA A 144 -11.57 -6.38 -15.92
C ALA A 144 -11.43 -5.08 -15.10
N ALA A 145 -10.69 -4.10 -15.63
CA ALA A 145 -10.47 -2.81 -14.96
C ALA A 145 -11.77 -2.07 -14.59
N LYS A 146 -12.82 -2.21 -15.43
CA LYS A 146 -14.16 -1.62 -15.19
C LYS A 146 -14.86 -2.16 -13.95
N ASP A 147 -14.40 -3.28 -13.39
CA ASP A 147 -14.97 -3.91 -12.19
C ASP A 147 -14.25 -3.43 -10.91
N HIS A 148 -13.33 -2.47 -11.05
CA HIS A 148 -12.60 -1.81 -9.96
C HIS A 148 -11.87 -2.79 -9.02
N PRO A 149 -10.92 -3.58 -9.57
CA PRO A 149 -10.22 -4.60 -8.79
C PRO A 149 -9.20 -4.07 -7.78
N GLN A 150 -9.00 -2.77 -7.63
CA GLN A 150 -8.07 -2.23 -6.63
C GLN A 150 -8.44 -2.62 -5.19
N HIS A 151 -9.73 -2.60 -4.85
CA HIS A 151 -10.23 -2.96 -3.53
C HIS A 151 -11.32 -4.02 -3.63
N ILE A 152 -11.14 -5.14 -2.95
CA ILE A 152 -12.13 -6.23 -2.95
C ILE A 152 -13.49 -5.79 -2.42
N GLU A 153 -13.51 -4.86 -1.46
CA GLU A 153 -14.74 -4.36 -0.82
C GLU A 153 -15.64 -3.59 -1.78
N THR A 154 -15.07 -2.96 -2.80
CA THR A 154 -15.79 -2.14 -3.80
C THR A 154 -15.82 -2.78 -5.18
N MET A 155 -15.07 -3.86 -5.38
CA MET A 155 -15.00 -4.58 -6.65
C MET A 155 -16.38 -5.16 -7.04
N ASN A 156 -16.75 -4.99 -8.30
CA ASN A 156 -17.91 -5.69 -8.84
C ASN A 156 -17.61 -7.18 -9.03
N LEU A 157 -18.03 -8.01 -8.08
CA LEU A 157 -17.82 -9.46 -8.10
C LEU A 157 -18.91 -10.26 -8.85
N GLU A 158 -20.01 -9.63 -9.25
CA GLU A 158 -21.14 -10.31 -9.89
C GLU A 158 -20.73 -11.13 -11.14
N PRO A 159 -19.87 -10.62 -12.04
CA PRO A 159 -19.46 -11.36 -13.24
C PRO A 159 -18.65 -12.63 -12.98
N TYR A 160 -18.10 -12.77 -11.77
CA TYR A 160 -17.16 -13.84 -11.42
C TYR A 160 -17.78 -14.97 -10.60
N GLN A 161 -18.97 -14.75 -10.01
CA GLN A 161 -19.57 -15.66 -9.01
C GLN A 161 -19.78 -17.08 -9.52
N GLU A 162 -20.28 -17.26 -10.73
CA GLU A 162 -20.54 -18.58 -11.31
C GLU A 162 -19.24 -19.38 -11.51
N LYS A 163 -18.23 -18.73 -12.12
CA LYS A 163 -16.94 -19.39 -12.38
C LYS A 163 -16.21 -19.76 -11.10
N VAL A 164 -16.24 -18.88 -10.09
CA VAL A 164 -15.62 -19.15 -8.80
C VAL A 164 -16.32 -20.32 -8.10
N ARG A 165 -17.67 -20.38 -8.16
CA ARG A 165 -18.44 -21.50 -7.60
C ARG A 165 -18.08 -22.81 -8.28
N ASP A 166 -18.10 -22.84 -9.62
CA ASP A 166 -17.78 -24.01 -10.41
C ASP A 166 -16.35 -24.51 -10.16
N TRP A 167 -15.41 -23.58 -10.00
CA TRP A 167 -14.03 -23.91 -9.67
C TRP A 167 -13.92 -24.51 -8.27
N PHE A 168 -14.58 -23.89 -7.29
CA PHE A 168 -14.55 -24.34 -5.88
C PHE A 168 -15.15 -25.75 -5.74
N GLU A 169 -16.22 -26.07 -6.45
CA GLU A 169 -16.84 -27.41 -6.44
C GLU A 169 -15.93 -28.50 -7.05
N LYS A 170 -15.02 -28.13 -7.96
CA LYS A 170 -14.09 -29.05 -8.64
C LYS A 170 -12.76 -29.22 -7.90
N VAL A 171 -12.41 -28.30 -7.01
CA VAL A 171 -11.16 -28.37 -6.24
C VAL A 171 -11.31 -29.41 -5.15
N SER A 172 -10.62 -30.54 -5.30
CA SER A 172 -10.44 -31.52 -4.23
C SER A 172 -9.47 -30.92 -3.19
N LEU A 173 -9.97 -30.59 -2.01
CA LEU A 173 -9.09 -30.20 -0.91
C LEU A 173 -8.18 -31.39 -0.57
N PRO A 174 -6.85 -31.22 -0.43
CA PRO A 174 -5.99 -32.28 0.06
C PRO A 174 -6.46 -32.72 1.44
N GLU A 175 -6.56 -34.04 1.65
CA GLU A 175 -6.83 -34.59 2.98
C GLU A 175 -5.73 -34.11 3.92
N ILE A 176 -6.13 -33.37 4.97
CA ILE A 176 -5.23 -32.95 6.05
C ILE A 176 -4.85 -34.22 6.81
N GLN A 177 -3.63 -34.70 6.63
CA GLN A 177 -3.04 -35.78 7.44
C GLN A 177 -2.52 -35.25 8.77
#